data_d84d06ed41ae003cf859e847962f3ae1
#
_entry.id   d84d06ed41ae003cf859e847962f3ae1
#
_cell.length_a   1.000
_cell.length_b   1.000
_cell.length_c   1.000
_cell.angle_alpha   90.00
_cell.angle_beta   90.00
_cell.angle_gamma   90.00
#
_symmetry.space_group_name_H-M   'P 1'
#
loop_
_entity.id
_entity.type
_entity.pdbx_description
1 polymer ?
#
loop_
_entity_poly.entity_id
_entity_poly.type
_entity_poly.pdbx_seq_one_letter_code
_entity_poly.pdbx_strand_id
1 'polypeptide(L)'
;DSVLRQLHPFAPFVTETIWQTLDVTGTEMLISQPWPEPQSHKSDVKLAKEFEEIITVVTEARFITSRLGVQKCTLYYSQADFLGANADLIAKLAKLASVKQVDSGKGMHLTSTTYDCWLDIDSNTAHEYSSKLTSDKEAREASIARLEARLSSEEYVRKAPQSVVEQTREQLDTEKELLAKLQKEIQTFTQN
;
A
#
# COMPACT_ATOMS: atom_id res chain seq x y z
N ASP A 1 -12.52 22.33 -3.63
CA ASP A 1 -12.53 23.74 -3.32
C ASP A 1 -11.91 24.01 -1.95
N SER A 2 -12.53 23.69 -0.80
CA SER A 2 -12.04 24.02 0.55
C SER A 2 -10.60 23.56 0.83
N VAL A 3 -10.20 22.39 0.35
CA VAL A 3 -8.82 21.87 0.51
C VAL A 3 -7.80 22.77 -0.19
N LEU A 4 -8.08 23.25 -1.39
CA LEU A 4 -7.17 24.15 -2.12
C LEU A 4 -7.00 25.48 -1.40
N ARG A 5 -8.10 26.04 -0.86
CA ARG A 5 -8.04 27.28 -0.07
C ARG A 5 -7.21 27.12 1.20
N GLN A 6 -7.36 25.99 1.92
CA GLN A 6 -6.60 25.70 3.13
C GLN A 6 -5.12 25.44 2.87
N LEU A 7 -4.79 24.83 1.73
CA LEU A 7 -3.39 24.56 1.34
C LEU A 7 -2.69 25.75 0.70
N HIS A 8 -3.45 26.74 0.19
CA HIS A 8 -2.89 27.85 -0.55
C HIS A 8 -1.79 28.63 0.18
N PRO A 9 -1.88 28.90 1.50
CA PRO A 9 -0.80 29.58 2.22
C PRO A 9 0.53 28.81 2.27
N PHE A 10 0.49 27.50 2.12
CA PHE A 10 1.67 26.62 2.18
C PHE A 10 2.24 26.30 0.80
N ALA A 11 1.40 26.23 -0.22
CA ALA A 11 1.78 25.85 -1.58
C ALA A 11 1.05 26.70 -2.64
N PRO A 12 1.27 28.04 -2.69
CA PRO A 12 0.45 28.97 -3.48
C PRO A 12 0.47 28.65 -4.98
N PHE A 13 1.64 28.35 -5.54
CA PHE A 13 1.75 28.11 -6.99
C PHE A 13 1.05 26.84 -7.43
N VAL A 14 1.19 25.76 -6.66
CA VAL A 14 0.58 24.45 -6.99
C VAL A 14 -0.93 24.53 -6.87
N THR A 15 -1.43 25.09 -5.77
CA THR A 15 -2.88 25.21 -5.54
C THR A 15 -3.54 26.18 -6.51
N GLU A 16 -2.88 27.27 -6.90
CA GLU A 16 -3.38 28.18 -7.94
C GLU A 16 -3.44 27.49 -9.29
N THR A 17 -2.40 26.74 -9.68
CA THR A 17 -2.40 26.00 -10.94
C THR A 17 -3.55 24.97 -10.98
N ILE A 18 -3.79 24.25 -9.90
CA ILE A 18 -4.90 23.30 -9.81
C ILE A 18 -6.24 24.04 -9.90
N TRP A 19 -6.38 25.17 -9.19
CA TRP A 19 -7.59 25.97 -9.17
C TRP A 19 -7.97 26.47 -10.56
N GLN A 20 -7.01 27.03 -11.30
CA GLN A 20 -7.19 27.49 -12.67
C GLN A 20 -7.49 26.32 -13.63
N THR A 21 -6.86 25.16 -13.42
CA THR A 21 -7.09 23.98 -14.26
C THR A 21 -8.50 23.39 -14.06
N LEU A 22 -9.02 23.45 -12.83
CA LEU A 22 -10.37 22.98 -12.52
C LEU A 22 -11.47 23.97 -12.89
N ASP A 23 -11.11 25.20 -13.24
CA ASP A 23 -12.03 26.30 -13.59
C ASP A 23 -13.19 26.45 -12.59
N VAL A 24 -12.85 26.39 -11.30
CA VAL A 24 -13.85 26.34 -10.21
C VAL A 24 -14.68 27.61 -10.12
N THR A 25 -14.09 28.77 -10.42
CA THR A 25 -14.73 30.09 -10.32
C THR A 25 -14.50 30.98 -11.55
N GLY A 26 -14.12 30.40 -12.67
CA GLY A 26 -13.75 31.14 -13.87
C GLY A 26 -12.36 31.79 -13.75
N THR A 27 -12.25 33.09 -13.97
CA THR A 27 -10.97 33.81 -14.02
C THR A 27 -10.48 34.32 -12.66
N GLU A 28 -11.21 34.06 -11.56
CA GLU A 28 -10.80 34.55 -10.24
C GLU A 28 -9.69 33.70 -9.64
N MET A 29 -8.67 34.41 -9.12
CA MET A 29 -7.55 33.75 -8.45
C MET A 29 -7.93 33.16 -7.10
N LEU A 30 -7.33 32.04 -6.74
CA LEU A 30 -7.57 31.36 -5.46
C LEU A 30 -7.23 32.26 -4.26
N ILE A 31 -6.21 33.09 -4.37
CA ILE A 31 -5.78 34.04 -3.33
C ILE A 31 -6.86 35.05 -2.96
N SER A 32 -7.77 35.40 -3.90
CA SER A 32 -8.87 36.32 -3.66
C SER A 32 -10.11 35.66 -3.07
N GLN A 33 -10.11 34.35 -2.94
CA GLN A 33 -11.26 33.62 -2.43
C GLN A 33 -11.37 33.74 -0.90
N PRO A 34 -12.61 33.83 -0.36
CA PRO A 34 -12.79 33.87 1.10
C PRO A 34 -12.28 32.56 1.75
N TRP A 35 -11.81 32.70 2.98
CA TRP A 35 -11.44 31.51 3.75
C TRP A 35 -12.66 30.59 3.96
N PRO A 36 -12.48 29.26 3.85
CA PRO A 36 -13.61 28.34 4.01
C PRO A 36 -14.17 28.39 5.43
N GLU A 37 -15.46 28.63 5.53
CA GLU A 37 -16.14 28.58 6.82
C GLU A 37 -16.40 27.12 7.26
N PRO A 38 -16.36 26.83 8.56
CA PRO A 38 -16.70 25.52 9.08
C PRO A 38 -18.16 25.19 8.72
N GLN A 39 -18.34 24.17 7.89
CA GLN A 39 -19.67 23.65 7.63
C GLN A 39 -20.00 22.64 8.72
N SER A 40 -21.11 22.83 9.44
CA SER A 40 -21.61 21.84 10.40
C SER A 40 -22.24 20.66 9.67
N HIS A 41 -21.38 19.85 9.01
CA HIS A 41 -21.83 18.57 8.50
C HIS A 41 -21.96 17.60 9.68
N LYS A 42 -23.15 17.00 9.85
CA LYS A 42 -23.23 15.78 10.65
C LYS A 42 -22.26 14.79 10.01
N SER A 43 -21.18 14.47 10.70
CA SER A 43 -20.24 13.46 10.22
C SER A 43 -21.04 12.17 10.01
N ASP A 44 -21.18 11.75 8.77
CA ASP A 44 -21.78 10.45 8.48
C ASP A 44 -20.72 9.39 8.77
N VAL A 45 -20.77 8.86 9.98
CA VAL A 45 -19.84 7.82 10.46
C VAL A 45 -19.85 6.59 9.56
N LYS A 46 -20.99 6.31 8.93
CA LYS A 46 -21.12 5.19 7.99
C LYS A 46 -20.33 5.46 6.72
N LEU A 47 -20.51 6.63 6.10
CA LEU A 47 -19.77 7.02 4.89
C LEU A 47 -18.26 7.10 5.14
N ALA A 48 -17.83 7.57 6.33
CA ALA A 48 -16.44 7.60 6.69
C ALA A 48 -15.83 6.17 6.73
N LYS A 49 -16.53 5.22 7.36
CA LYS A 49 -16.11 3.81 7.39
C LYS A 49 -16.08 3.16 6.01
N GLU A 50 -17.10 3.39 5.19
CA GLU A 50 -17.14 2.90 3.82
C GLU A 50 -15.96 3.44 3.00
N PHE A 51 -15.59 4.70 3.21
CA PHE A 51 -14.45 5.30 2.54
C PHE A 51 -13.11 4.73 3.04
N GLU A 52 -12.95 4.47 4.33
CA GLU A 52 -11.78 3.77 4.89
C GLU A 52 -11.63 2.36 4.30
N GLU A 53 -12.72 1.63 4.13
CA GLU A 53 -12.70 0.32 3.45
C GLU A 53 -12.28 0.46 1.98
N ILE A 54 -12.75 1.46 1.25
CA ILE A 54 -12.30 1.72 -0.13
C ILE A 54 -10.79 1.96 -0.17
N ILE A 55 -10.24 2.76 0.76
CA ILE A 55 -8.80 3.00 0.87
C ILE A 55 -8.06 1.69 1.12
N THR A 56 -8.56 0.84 2.00
CA THR A 56 -7.97 -0.46 2.33
C THR A 56 -7.95 -1.38 1.10
N VAL A 57 -9.08 -1.54 0.42
CA VAL A 57 -9.20 -2.33 -0.82
C VAL A 57 -8.21 -1.83 -1.89
N VAL A 58 -8.18 -0.52 -2.14
CA VAL A 58 -7.29 0.08 -3.14
C VAL A 58 -5.81 -0.14 -2.77
N THR A 59 -5.46 0.03 -1.50
CA THR A 59 -4.08 -0.10 -1.02
C THR A 59 -3.59 -1.54 -1.15
N GLU A 60 -4.38 -2.52 -0.72
CA GLU A 60 -4.03 -3.93 -0.80
C GLU A 60 -4.00 -4.42 -2.25
N ALA A 61 -5.00 -4.05 -3.07
CA ALA A 61 -5.02 -4.40 -4.49
C ALA A 61 -3.77 -3.86 -5.23
N ARG A 62 -3.38 -2.60 -4.97
CA ARG A 62 -2.16 -2.02 -5.54
C ARG A 62 -0.90 -2.73 -5.06
N PHE A 63 -0.84 -3.07 -3.79
CA PHE A 63 0.29 -3.80 -3.22
C PHE A 63 0.47 -5.15 -3.94
N ILE A 64 -0.59 -5.95 -4.00
CA ILE A 64 -0.58 -7.27 -4.64
C ILE A 64 -0.23 -7.18 -6.13
N THR A 65 -0.94 -6.33 -6.89
CA THR A 65 -0.71 -6.19 -8.34
C THR A 65 0.69 -5.69 -8.67
N SER A 66 1.23 -4.76 -7.86
CA SER A 66 2.58 -4.25 -8.03
C SER A 66 3.65 -5.32 -7.74
N ARG A 67 3.43 -6.15 -6.72
CA ARG A 67 4.36 -7.22 -6.33
C ARG A 67 4.39 -8.37 -7.32
N LEU A 68 3.23 -8.74 -7.82
CA LEU A 68 3.09 -9.82 -8.81
C LEU A 68 3.38 -9.35 -10.25
N GLY A 69 3.54 -8.05 -10.48
CA GLY A 69 3.72 -7.49 -11.81
C GLY A 69 2.48 -7.64 -12.71
N VAL A 70 1.32 -7.92 -12.13
CA VAL A 70 0.06 -8.12 -12.87
C VAL A 70 -0.56 -6.77 -13.17
N GLN A 71 -0.96 -6.57 -14.43
CA GLN A 71 -1.64 -5.36 -14.88
C GLN A 71 -3.07 -5.67 -15.32
N LYS A 72 -3.98 -4.71 -15.08
CA LYS A 72 -5.36 -4.79 -15.58
C LYS A 72 -6.14 -6.03 -15.11
N CYS A 73 -5.92 -6.51 -13.88
CA CYS A 73 -6.78 -7.53 -13.29
C CYS A 73 -8.15 -6.96 -12.91
N THR A 74 -9.13 -7.84 -12.71
CA THR A 74 -10.47 -7.49 -12.23
C THR A 74 -10.54 -7.70 -10.73
N LEU A 75 -11.15 -6.76 -10.01
CA LEU A 75 -11.55 -6.94 -8.61
C LEU A 75 -12.98 -7.48 -8.57
N TYR A 76 -13.17 -8.59 -7.89
CA TYR A 76 -14.46 -9.14 -7.54
C TYR A 76 -14.79 -8.81 -6.09
N TYR A 77 -16.05 -8.54 -5.77
CA TYR A 77 -16.52 -8.32 -4.40
C TYR A 77 -17.90 -8.94 -4.20
N SER A 78 -18.22 -9.29 -2.95
CA SER A 78 -19.56 -9.73 -2.56
C SER A 78 -20.13 -8.83 -1.46
N GLN A 79 -21.45 -8.66 -1.45
CA GLN A 79 -22.24 -8.03 -0.37
C GLN A 79 -21.77 -6.63 0.11
N ALA A 80 -21.19 -5.82 -0.78
CA ALA A 80 -20.66 -4.49 -0.49
C ALA A 80 -21.10 -3.47 -1.56
N ASP A 81 -22.36 -3.05 -1.52
CA ASP A 81 -22.96 -2.17 -2.54
C ASP A 81 -22.19 -0.86 -2.73
N PHE A 82 -21.58 -0.33 -1.66
CA PHE A 82 -20.78 0.89 -1.73
C PHE A 82 -19.50 0.72 -2.59
N LEU A 83 -18.95 -0.50 -2.71
CA LEU A 83 -17.85 -0.79 -3.62
C LEU A 83 -18.31 -0.70 -5.08
N GLY A 84 -19.53 -1.18 -5.36
CA GLY A 84 -20.15 -1.04 -6.68
C GLY A 84 -20.42 0.41 -7.06
N ALA A 85 -20.97 1.19 -6.13
CA ALA A 85 -21.20 2.62 -6.33
C ALA A 85 -19.91 3.41 -6.61
N ASN A 86 -18.76 2.91 -6.14
CA ASN A 86 -17.45 3.53 -6.33
C ASN A 86 -16.53 2.73 -7.27
N ALA A 87 -17.07 1.83 -8.09
CA ALA A 87 -16.30 0.92 -8.93
C ALA A 87 -15.29 1.62 -9.84
N ASP A 88 -15.69 2.71 -10.51
CA ASP A 88 -14.82 3.49 -11.39
C ASP A 88 -13.67 4.17 -10.64
N LEU A 89 -13.94 4.68 -9.44
CA LEU A 89 -12.95 5.28 -8.58
C LEU A 89 -11.90 4.25 -8.15
N ILE A 90 -12.36 3.10 -7.64
CA ILE A 90 -11.51 1.99 -7.21
C ILE A 90 -10.66 1.49 -8.39
N ALA A 91 -11.27 1.26 -9.55
CA ALA A 91 -10.56 0.78 -10.73
C ALA A 91 -9.45 1.75 -11.16
N LYS A 92 -9.73 3.06 -11.19
CA LYS A 92 -8.74 4.09 -11.53
C LYS A 92 -7.62 4.18 -10.49
N LEU A 93 -7.97 4.21 -9.21
CA LEU A 93 -6.98 4.35 -8.13
C LEU A 93 -6.10 3.10 -8.00
N ALA A 94 -6.67 1.90 -8.09
CA ALA A 94 -5.92 0.66 -8.00
C ALA A 94 -5.32 0.19 -9.34
N LYS A 95 -5.54 0.93 -10.44
CA LYS A 95 -5.10 0.59 -11.81
C LYS A 95 -5.61 -0.77 -12.28
N LEU A 96 -6.85 -1.09 -11.93
CA LEU A 96 -7.54 -2.32 -12.30
C LEU A 96 -8.28 -2.15 -13.64
N ALA A 97 -8.60 -3.26 -14.29
CA ALA A 97 -9.43 -3.26 -15.49
C ALA A 97 -10.90 -2.96 -15.18
N SER A 98 -11.41 -3.55 -14.11
CA SER A 98 -12.81 -3.38 -13.68
C SER A 98 -13.01 -3.85 -12.24
N VAL A 99 -14.15 -3.45 -11.66
CA VAL A 99 -14.64 -3.91 -10.36
C VAL A 99 -16.03 -4.50 -10.58
N LYS A 100 -16.28 -5.73 -10.14
CA LYS A 100 -17.52 -6.47 -10.42
C LYS A 100 -18.05 -7.16 -9.18
N GLN A 101 -19.37 -7.13 -9.02
CA GLN A 101 -20.05 -7.90 -7.99
C GLN A 101 -20.21 -9.36 -8.42
N VAL A 102 -19.99 -10.27 -7.48
CA VAL A 102 -20.15 -11.72 -7.67
C VAL A 102 -20.73 -12.36 -6.41
N ASP A 103 -21.37 -13.49 -6.56
CA ASP A 103 -21.86 -14.28 -5.41
C ASP A 103 -20.71 -15.07 -4.75
N SER A 104 -19.74 -15.50 -5.55
CA SER A 104 -18.55 -16.23 -5.10
C SER A 104 -17.36 -15.81 -5.96
N GLY A 105 -16.31 -15.31 -5.33
CA GLY A 105 -15.10 -14.85 -6.02
C GLY A 105 -14.19 -15.99 -6.45
N LYS A 106 -13.39 -15.70 -7.46
CA LYS A 106 -12.28 -16.56 -7.92
C LYS A 106 -11.00 -15.71 -7.95
N GLY A 107 -9.89 -16.34 -7.66
CA GLY A 107 -8.59 -15.69 -7.64
C GLY A 107 -8.09 -15.42 -6.22
N MET A 108 -7.22 -14.44 -6.07
CA MET A 108 -6.57 -14.14 -4.81
C MET A 108 -7.47 -13.28 -3.92
N HIS A 109 -7.78 -13.78 -2.71
CA HIS A 109 -8.61 -13.06 -1.74
C HIS A 109 -7.82 -11.91 -1.09
N LEU A 110 -8.46 -10.77 -0.84
CA LEU A 110 -7.92 -9.67 -0.06
C LEU A 110 -8.16 -9.94 1.43
N THR A 111 -7.13 -9.80 2.25
CA THR A 111 -7.17 -10.16 3.67
C THR A 111 -7.28 -8.98 4.64
N SER A 112 -6.95 -7.78 4.17
CA SER A 112 -6.98 -6.57 4.99
C SER A 112 -8.36 -5.92 5.06
N THR A 113 -9.29 -6.33 4.20
CA THR A 113 -10.65 -5.79 4.12
C THR A 113 -11.60 -6.59 5.01
N THR A 114 -12.68 -5.95 5.47
CA THR A 114 -13.76 -6.64 6.20
C THR A 114 -14.76 -7.31 5.27
N TYR A 115 -14.68 -7.05 3.98
CA TYR A 115 -15.57 -7.58 2.94
C TYR A 115 -14.84 -8.61 2.08
N ASP A 116 -15.59 -9.57 1.57
CA ASP A 116 -15.05 -10.58 0.66
C ASP A 116 -14.74 -9.95 -0.69
N CYS A 117 -13.44 -9.77 -0.94
CA CYS A 117 -12.91 -9.21 -2.17
C CYS A 117 -11.83 -10.13 -2.75
N TRP A 118 -11.80 -10.29 -4.07
CA TRP A 118 -10.84 -11.14 -4.78
C TRP A 118 -10.26 -10.39 -5.98
N LEU A 119 -9.00 -10.61 -6.26
CA LEU A 119 -8.36 -10.21 -7.50
C LEU A 119 -8.30 -11.39 -8.47
N ASP A 120 -8.67 -11.13 -9.71
CA ASP A 120 -8.57 -12.10 -10.81
C ASP A 120 -7.11 -12.35 -11.17
N ILE A 121 -6.43 -13.07 -10.28
CA ILE A 121 -5.02 -13.45 -10.40
C ILE A 121 -4.97 -14.97 -10.42
N ASP A 122 -4.26 -15.50 -11.42
CA ASP A 122 -4.06 -16.94 -11.55
C ASP A 122 -3.32 -17.50 -10.34
N SER A 123 -3.83 -18.63 -9.83
CA SER A 123 -3.27 -19.31 -8.66
C SER A 123 -1.81 -19.72 -8.86
N ASN A 124 -1.39 -20.02 -10.09
CA ASN A 124 0.00 -20.35 -10.38
C ASN A 124 0.91 -19.14 -10.16
N THR A 125 0.52 -17.96 -10.63
CA THR A 125 1.26 -16.70 -10.40
C THR A 125 1.40 -16.39 -8.91
N ALA A 126 0.33 -16.56 -8.15
CA ALA A 126 0.35 -16.36 -6.70
C ALA A 126 1.29 -17.37 -6.00
N HIS A 127 1.24 -18.64 -6.45
CA HIS A 127 2.07 -19.71 -5.89
C HIS A 127 3.56 -19.55 -6.22
N GLU A 128 3.89 -19.20 -7.45
CA GLU A 128 5.28 -18.89 -7.86
C GLU A 128 5.86 -17.74 -7.03
N TYR A 129 5.08 -16.70 -6.80
CA TYR A 129 5.51 -15.59 -5.98
C TYR A 129 5.69 -15.99 -4.51
N SER A 130 4.76 -16.75 -3.94
CA SER A 130 4.88 -17.28 -2.57
C SER A 130 6.13 -18.14 -2.39
N SER A 131 6.42 -19.00 -3.37
CA SER A 131 7.63 -19.82 -3.39
C SER A 131 8.90 -18.97 -3.43
N LYS A 132 8.91 -17.91 -4.24
CA LYS A 132 10.01 -16.95 -4.29
C LYS A 132 10.22 -16.24 -2.95
N LEU A 133 9.15 -15.75 -2.33
CA LEU A 133 9.23 -15.12 -1.00
C LEU A 133 9.80 -16.06 0.06
N THR A 134 9.42 -17.33 0.01
CA THR A 134 9.94 -18.36 0.93
C THR A 134 11.44 -18.59 0.72
N SER A 135 11.88 -18.70 -0.52
CA SER A 135 13.29 -18.82 -0.86
C SER A 135 14.12 -17.60 -0.44
N ASP A 136 13.57 -16.39 -0.66
CA ASP A 136 14.22 -15.15 -0.23
C ASP A 136 14.33 -15.06 1.29
N LYS A 137 13.30 -15.55 2.02
CA LYS A 137 13.34 -15.65 3.49
C LYS A 137 14.47 -16.56 3.97
N GLU A 138 14.56 -17.76 3.42
CA GLU A 138 15.61 -18.74 3.78
C GLU A 138 17.01 -18.17 3.50
N ALA A 139 17.19 -17.48 2.37
CA ALA A 139 18.47 -16.84 2.03
C ALA A 139 18.85 -15.74 3.04
N ARG A 140 17.89 -14.93 3.51
CA ARG A 140 18.12 -13.90 4.52
C ARG A 140 18.40 -14.49 5.89
N GLU A 141 17.66 -15.51 6.31
CA GLU A 141 17.90 -16.22 7.57
C GLU A 141 19.32 -16.81 7.60
N ALA A 142 19.76 -17.40 6.49
CA ALA A 142 21.14 -17.90 6.35
C ALA A 142 22.19 -16.77 6.38
N SER A 143 21.88 -15.58 5.83
CA SER A 143 22.73 -14.40 5.91
C SER A 143 22.87 -13.90 7.34
N ILE A 144 21.75 -13.76 8.05
CA ILE A 144 21.68 -13.35 9.46
C ILE A 144 22.50 -14.32 10.31
N ALA A 145 22.29 -15.63 10.17
CA ALA A 145 23.03 -16.65 10.93
C ALA A 145 24.55 -16.54 10.72
N ARG A 146 24.99 -16.25 9.49
CA ARG A 146 26.44 -16.05 9.20
C ARG A 146 27.00 -14.78 9.86
N LEU A 147 26.23 -13.68 9.83
CA LEU A 147 26.66 -12.42 10.47
C LEU A 147 26.69 -12.56 12.00
N GLU A 148 25.69 -13.24 12.60
CA GLU A 148 25.67 -13.52 14.04
C GLU A 148 26.81 -14.43 14.47
N ALA A 149 27.08 -15.51 13.74
CA ALA A 149 28.23 -16.39 14.01
C ALA A 149 29.54 -15.62 13.91
N ARG A 150 29.67 -14.68 12.99
CA ARG A 150 30.86 -13.85 12.83
C ARG A 150 31.04 -12.89 14.00
N LEU A 151 29.96 -12.25 14.47
CA LEU A 151 29.98 -11.34 15.61
C LEU A 151 30.13 -12.05 16.97
N SER A 152 29.74 -13.32 17.07
CA SER A 152 29.95 -14.15 18.28
C SER A 152 31.36 -14.72 18.41
N SER A 153 32.18 -14.64 17.35
CA SER A 153 33.58 -15.05 17.40
C SER A 153 34.44 -14.00 18.11
N GLU A 154 34.90 -14.31 19.32
CA GLU A 154 35.80 -13.42 20.08
C GLU A 154 37.07 -13.07 19.29
N GLU A 155 37.56 -14.02 18.51
CA GLU A 155 38.75 -13.82 17.69
C GLU A 155 38.52 -12.78 16.59
N TYR A 156 37.35 -12.82 15.94
CA TYR A 156 36.95 -11.83 14.94
C TYR A 156 36.81 -10.44 15.56
N VAL A 157 36.06 -10.31 16.65
CA VAL A 157 35.80 -9.03 17.30
C VAL A 157 37.09 -8.39 17.82
N ARG A 158 38.05 -9.20 18.23
CA ARG A 158 39.36 -8.73 18.75
C ARG A 158 40.36 -8.35 17.66
N LYS A 159 40.38 -9.07 16.53
CA LYS A 159 41.38 -8.91 15.47
C LYS A 159 40.91 -7.98 14.33
N ALA A 160 39.61 -7.86 14.07
CA ALA A 160 39.13 -7.01 13.03
C ALA A 160 39.17 -5.52 13.42
N PRO A 161 39.40 -4.61 12.49
CA PRO A 161 39.25 -3.17 12.73
C PRO A 161 37.84 -2.83 13.26
N GLN A 162 37.76 -1.93 14.22
CA GLN A 162 36.49 -1.56 14.86
C GLN A 162 35.42 -1.11 13.85
N SER A 163 35.83 -0.36 12.83
CA SER A 163 34.94 0.06 11.73
C SER A 163 34.28 -1.10 10.97
N VAL A 164 35.03 -2.23 10.81
CA VAL A 164 34.51 -3.43 10.12
C VAL A 164 33.55 -4.21 11.03
N VAL A 165 33.78 -4.21 12.33
CA VAL A 165 32.86 -4.82 13.31
C VAL A 165 31.55 -4.02 13.36
N GLU A 166 31.63 -2.70 13.41
CA GLU A 166 30.47 -1.80 13.37
C GLU A 166 29.65 -1.98 12.07
N GLN A 167 30.33 -2.00 10.93
CA GLN A 167 29.70 -2.25 9.63
C GLN A 167 29.00 -3.63 9.57
N THR A 168 29.56 -4.65 10.21
CA THR A 168 28.93 -5.98 10.29
C THR A 168 27.68 -5.96 11.18
N ARG A 169 27.65 -5.14 12.24
CA ARG A 169 26.45 -4.94 13.08
C ARG A 169 25.35 -4.21 12.31
N GLU A 170 25.69 -3.13 11.62
CA GLU A 170 24.72 -2.39 10.78
C GLU A 170 24.12 -3.29 9.68
N GLN A 171 24.95 -4.15 9.07
CA GLN A 171 24.46 -5.13 8.09
C GLN A 171 23.50 -6.13 8.74
N LEU A 172 23.81 -6.62 9.93
CA LEU A 172 22.94 -7.54 10.66
C LEU A 172 21.57 -6.90 10.99
N ASP A 173 21.58 -5.66 11.46
CA ASP A 173 20.36 -4.94 11.78
C ASP A 173 19.51 -4.69 10.52
N THR A 174 20.15 -4.29 9.42
CA THR A 174 19.48 -4.12 8.12
C THR A 174 18.84 -5.43 7.61
N GLU A 175 19.56 -6.55 7.70
CA GLU A 175 19.04 -7.86 7.29
C GLU A 175 17.86 -8.31 8.17
N LYS A 176 17.89 -8.04 9.48
CA LYS A 176 16.78 -8.32 10.39
C LYS A 176 15.54 -7.49 10.08
N GLU A 177 15.71 -6.21 9.76
CA GLU A 177 14.59 -5.36 9.34
C GLU A 177 13.97 -5.83 8.03
N LEU A 178 14.80 -6.21 7.05
CA LEU A 178 14.34 -6.73 5.77
C LEU A 178 13.63 -8.08 5.94
N LEU A 179 14.11 -8.95 6.82
CA LEU A 179 13.45 -10.22 7.14
C LEU A 179 12.09 -9.98 7.78
N ALA A 180 11.95 -9.02 8.69
CA ALA A 180 10.68 -8.69 9.32
C ALA A 180 9.65 -8.16 8.30
N LYS A 181 10.08 -7.34 7.33
CA LYS A 181 9.22 -6.88 6.23
C LYS A 181 8.78 -8.04 5.34
N LEU A 182 9.70 -8.93 4.99
CA LEU A 182 9.44 -10.11 4.17
C LEU A 182 8.48 -11.09 4.85
N GLN A 183 8.62 -11.31 6.16
CA GLN A 183 7.70 -12.15 6.93
C GLN A 183 6.27 -11.61 6.93
N LYS A 184 6.08 -10.29 7.06
CA LYS A 184 4.77 -9.65 6.93
C LYS A 184 4.18 -9.86 5.53
N GLU A 185 5.00 -9.72 4.49
CA GLU A 185 4.59 -9.95 3.12
C GLU A 185 4.16 -11.40 2.89
N ILE A 186 4.94 -12.39 3.34
CA ILE A 186 4.58 -13.81 3.29
C ILE A 186 3.24 -14.06 3.98
N GLN A 187 3.03 -13.47 5.16
CA GLN A 187 1.80 -13.63 5.91
C GLN A 187 0.57 -13.17 5.12
N THR A 188 0.69 -12.05 4.40
CA THR A 188 -0.37 -11.52 3.52
C THR A 188 -0.68 -12.47 2.36
N PHE A 189 0.33 -13.18 1.82
CA PHE A 189 0.14 -14.09 0.68
C PHE A 189 -0.16 -15.56 1.07
N THR A 190 0.05 -15.96 2.33
CA THR A 190 -0.16 -17.36 2.78
C THR A 190 -1.54 -17.55 3.42
N GLN A 191 -2.23 -16.50 3.81
CA GLN A 191 -3.60 -16.57 4.33
C GLN A 191 -4.66 -16.66 3.22
N ASN A 192 -4.25 -16.76 1.98
CA ASN A 192 -5.02 -16.98 0.78
C ASN A 192 -4.80 -18.43 0.29
#